data_a9c92dcc6d0f708024a4893982156656
#
_entry.id   a9c92dcc6d0f708024a4893982156656
#
_cell.length_a   1.000
_cell.length_b   1.000
_cell.length_c   1.000
_cell.angle_alpha   90.00
_cell.angle_beta   90.00
_cell.angle_gamma   90.00
#
_symmetry.space_group_name_H-M   'P 1'
#
loop_
_entity.id
_entity.type
_entity.pdbx_description
1 polymer ?
#
loop_
_entity_poly.entity_id
_entity_poly.type
_entity_poly.pdbx_seq_one_letter_code
_entity_poly.pdbx_strand_id
1 'polypeptide(L)'
;MAYGALTLVWVVLWRFPVLMADDRFFAIASELPRGQQTWAVIEKMFDDCWRLINGRLADGFGTMLFALGNTALRLAMALFYVALSAILWCYLRLSAEALRRPLPRLSLGTGSGAAWICWSLAAIWPFTLIGLSTGVAGESVMLMAAVWNYMFPLALLLFALYPLFRRWAGRPMPWWAELLSVPLVYVSFLMHELVTVAGAVLVAVALLTARSRVWTVPVGLITASAIVGVYVKFTAPGLRARTETYQGIDPVLLTSLRAKAVSAAMALNLWPQRDLKLLLVLALALGLAVHMAWRSGRFSTSRARLLLATLSLMFLSVLAWLVANMHFIREQRRVGTTDLDAINNLLGEAIPVLAAAGGFVVCTLVVVFLLPKGFLSPLTTGTLLAAFLTTGAVAYSSSPHYAWVHRTFYMPGILAVLVVVMICADVLSSAGEATRPETRTTSLLAPVLLVLVGLHSLVVTGTQLAANWAAWRNVEHQVAAVKAGQQDTVTIPITLPCSDVMWYFNGSNLERTAHQWRIYYGLDRDVPVRVRVPETVHSCPIQ
;
A
#
# COMPACT_ATOMS: atom_id res chain seq x y z
N MET A 1 21.30 -11.71 -13.89
CA MET A 1 21.34 -12.62 -12.73
C MET A 1 20.44 -12.15 -11.59
N ALA A 2 20.57 -10.94 -11.02
CA ALA A 2 19.80 -10.50 -9.86
C ALA A 2 18.26 -10.55 -10.06
N TYR A 3 17.74 -10.06 -11.19
CA TYR A 3 16.30 -10.17 -11.50
C TYR A 3 15.84 -11.61 -11.76
N GLY A 4 16.70 -12.47 -12.29
CA GLY A 4 16.38 -13.89 -12.43
C GLY A 4 16.20 -14.60 -11.09
N ALA A 5 17.09 -14.33 -10.12
CA ALA A 5 16.94 -14.84 -8.76
C ALA A 5 15.67 -14.28 -8.09
N LEU A 6 15.39 -12.99 -8.24
CA LEU A 6 14.18 -12.36 -7.72
C LEU A 6 12.92 -12.97 -8.34
N THR A 7 12.93 -13.23 -9.65
CA THR A 7 11.81 -13.91 -10.34
C THR A 7 11.57 -15.30 -9.76
N LEU A 8 12.64 -16.06 -9.52
CA LEU A 8 12.54 -17.39 -8.92
C LEU A 8 11.91 -17.33 -7.52
N VAL A 9 12.35 -16.37 -6.68
CA VAL A 9 11.78 -16.16 -5.34
C VAL A 9 10.27 -15.89 -5.44
N TRP A 10 9.86 -14.99 -6.31
CA TRP A 10 8.44 -14.65 -6.45
C TRP A 10 7.61 -15.78 -7.06
N VAL A 11 8.15 -16.54 -8.04
CA VAL A 11 7.48 -17.72 -8.61
C VAL A 11 7.28 -18.79 -7.53
N VAL A 12 8.29 -19.03 -6.70
CA VAL A 12 8.18 -19.98 -5.58
C VAL A 12 7.15 -19.52 -4.56
N LEU A 13 7.18 -18.26 -4.16
CA LEU A 13 6.23 -17.70 -3.19
C LEU A 13 4.79 -17.76 -3.71
N TRP A 14 4.55 -17.35 -4.95
CA TRP A 14 3.21 -17.35 -5.54
C TRP A 14 2.68 -18.73 -5.91
N ARG A 15 3.47 -19.79 -5.71
CA ARG A 15 2.97 -21.15 -5.77
C ARG A 15 2.01 -21.49 -4.62
N PHE A 16 2.18 -20.86 -3.47
CA PHE A 16 1.51 -21.22 -2.22
C PHE A 16 0.23 -20.43 -1.86
N PRO A 17 -0.04 -19.21 -2.33
CA PRO A 17 -1.22 -18.47 -1.92
C PRO A 17 -2.51 -19.22 -2.19
N VAL A 18 -3.39 -19.14 -1.21
CA VAL A 18 -4.74 -19.68 -1.23
C VAL A 18 -5.70 -18.52 -1.44
N LEU A 19 -6.80 -18.74 -2.14
CA LEU A 19 -7.83 -17.73 -2.32
C LEU A 19 -8.47 -17.37 -0.98
N MET A 20 -8.44 -16.09 -0.63
CA MET A 20 -8.93 -15.57 0.63
C MET A 20 -9.97 -14.47 0.40
N ALA A 21 -10.86 -14.28 1.36
CA ALA A 21 -11.81 -13.16 1.39
C ALA A 21 -12.38 -12.78 0.00
N ASP A 22 -12.06 -11.58 -0.46
CA ASP A 22 -12.54 -11.03 -1.73
C ASP A 22 -12.02 -11.77 -2.97
N ASP A 23 -10.91 -12.53 -2.87
CA ASP A 23 -10.39 -13.35 -3.97
C ASP A 23 -11.46 -14.31 -4.52
N ARG A 24 -12.28 -14.85 -3.63
CA ARG A 24 -13.38 -15.75 -4.02
C ARG A 24 -14.48 -15.02 -4.78
N PHE A 25 -14.80 -13.80 -4.35
CA PHE A 25 -15.79 -12.97 -5.04
C PHE A 25 -15.39 -12.76 -6.50
N PHE A 26 -14.14 -12.39 -6.74
CA PHE A 26 -13.63 -12.19 -8.11
C PHE A 26 -13.48 -13.52 -8.88
N ALA A 27 -13.14 -14.61 -8.19
CA ALA A 27 -12.95 -15.91 -8.82
C ALA A 27 -14.27 -16.56 -9.28
N ILE A 28 -15.39 -16.22 -8.66
CA ILE A 28 -16.73 -16.73 -9.00
C ILE A 28 -17.65 -15.64 -9.56
N ALA A 29 -17.09 -14.61 -10.16
CA ALA A 29 -17.85 -13.53 -10.75
C ALA A 29 -19.03 -14.10 -11.58
N SER A 30 -20.24 -13.58 -11.34
CA SER A 30 -21.51 -14.08 -11.94
C SER A 30 -21.92 -15.50 -11.54
N GLU A 31 -21.52 -15.97 -10.37
CA GLU A 31 -21.87 -17.30 -9.85
C GLU A 31 -21.50 -18.48 -10.77
N LEU A 32 -20.49 -18.28 -11.61
CA LEU A 32 -19.97 -19.35 -12.47
C LEU A 32 -18.79 -20.06 -11.79
N PRO A 33 -18.63 -21.37 -12.00
CA PRO A 33 -17.45 -22.10 -11.55
C PRO A 33 -16.17 -21.50 -12.09
N ARG A 34 -15.09 -21.71 -11.37
CA ARG A 34 -13.74 -21.28 -11.76
C ARG A 34 -13.41 -21.68 -13.19
N GLY A 35 -12.90 -20.75 -13.97
CA GLY A 35 -12.48 -20.97 -15.35
C GLY A 35 -13.62 -21.03 -16.38
N GLN A 36 -14.86 -20.76 -15.96
CA GLN A 36 -16.01 -20.70 -16.85
C GLN A 36 -16.48 -19.26 -17.13
N GLN A 37 -15.75 -18.26 -16.63
CA GLN A 37 -16.06 -16.85 -16.88
C GLN A 37 -15.89 -16.53 -18.38
N THR A 38 -16.95 -16.02 -18.99
CA THR A 38 -16.95 -15.55 -20.37
C THR A 38 -16.52 -14.08 -20.43
N TRP A 39 -16.14 -13.60 -21.64
CA TRP A 39 -15.83 -12.19 -21.85
C TRP A 39 -17.02 -11.27 -21.46
N ALA A 40 -18.25 -11.69 -21.75
CA ALA A 40 -19.45 -10.94 -21.36
C ALA A 40 -19.55 -10.74 -19.83
N VAL A 41 -19.13 -11.72 -19.04
CA VAL A 41 -19.08 -11.62 -17.58
C VAL A 41 -18.03 -10.61 -17.13
N ILE A 42 -16.86 -10.63 -17.76
CA ILE A 42 -15.77 -9.69 -17.46
C ILE A 42 -16.20 -8.26 -17.81
N GLU A 43 -16.81 -8.06 -18.98
CA GLU A 43 -17.34 -6.77 -19.43
C GLU A 43 -18.41 -6.24 -18.46
N LYS A 44 -19.36 -7.11 -18.08
CA LYS A 44 -20.36 -6.76 -17.07
C LYS A 44 -19.72 -6.35 -15.74
N MET A 45 -18.70 -7.05 -15.26
CA MET A 45 -18.00 -6.68 -14.03
C MET A 45 -17.29 -5.33 -14.13
N PHE A 46 -16.72 -4.98 -15.29
CA PHE A 46 -16.17 -3.65 -15.51
C PHE A 46 -17.28 -2.57 -15.43
N ASP A 47 -18.43 -2.82 -16.06
CA ASP A 47 -19.56 -1.88 -16.06
C ASP A 47 -20.17 -1.75 -14.66
N ASP A 48 -20.43 -2.87 -13.98
CA ASP A 48 -20.97 -2.89 -12.61
C ASP A 48 -20.02 -2.19 -11.62
N CYS A 49 -18.71 -2.47 -11.67
CA CYS A 49 -17.73 -1.80 -10.81
C CYS A 49 -17.66 -0.31 -11.08
N TRP A 50 -17.69 0.10 -12.35
CA TRP A 50 -17.64 1.51 -12.72
C TRP A 50 -18.90 2.29 -12.36
N ARG A 51 -20.08 1.71 -12.63
CA ARG A 51 -21.37 2.41 -12.50
C ARG A 51 -22.05 2.23 -11.15
N LEU A 52 -21.96 1.03 -10.56
CA LEU A 52 -22.85 0.64 -9.47
C LEU A 52 -22.11 0.40 -8.14
N ILE A 53 -20.85 -0.04 -8.17
CA ILE A 53 -20.19 -0.53 -6.95
C ILE A 53 -19.27 0.54 -6.32
N ASN A 54 -18.25 1.00 -7.05
CA ASN A 54 -17.22 1.86 -6.46
C ASN A 54 -16.49 2.81 -7.42
N GLY A 55 -16.84 2.79 -8.70
CA GLY A 55 -16.18 3.60 -9.72
C GLY A 55 -14.72 3.25 -9.96
N ARG A 56 -14.31 1.97 -9.79
CA ARG A 56 -12.93 1.50 -9.93
C ARG A 56 -12.78 0.55 -11.11
N LEU A 57 -11.86 0.84 -12.01
CA LEU A 57 -11.50 -0.10 -13.08
C LEU A 57 -10.65 -1.27 -12.55
N ALA A 58 -9.97 -1.09 -11.43
CA ALA A 58 -9.09 -2.11 -10.84
C ALA A 58 -9.83 -3.41 -10.52
N ASP A 59 -11.08 -3.34 -10.06
CA ASP A 59 -11.91 -4.52 -9.75
C ASP A 59 -12.22 -5.34 -11.02
N GLY A 60 -12.52 -4.67 -12.13
CA GLY A 60 -12.72 -5.33 -13.42
C GLY A 60 -11.45 -6.02 -13.93
N PHE A 61 -10.29 -5.39 -13.81
CA PHE A 61 -9.01 -6.01 -14.12
C PHE A 61 -8.71 -7.20 -13.22
N GLY A 62 -9.02 -7.10 -11.93
CA GLY A 62 -8.93 -8.23 -11.00
C GLY A 62 -9.75 -9.42 -11.48
N THR A 63 -11.01 -9.22 -11.82
CA THR A 63 -11.91 -10.26 -12.36
C THR A 63 -11.34 -10.91 -13.61
N MET A 64 -10.83 -10.11 -14.54
CA MET A 64 -10.21 -10.61 -15.77
C MET A 64 -9.04 -11.55 -15.47
N LEU A 65 -8.19 -11.20 -14.50
CA LEU A 65 -7.02 -12.03 -14.15
C LEU A 65 -7.42 -13.32 -13.45
N PHE A 66 -8.43 -13.28 -12.58
CA PHE A 66 -8.98 -14.49 -11.97
C PHE A 66 -9.60 -15.43 -13.01
N ALA A 67 -10.19 -14.89 -14.09
CA ALA A 67 -10.74 -15.66 -15.19
C ALA A 67 -9.68 -16.43 -16.00
N LEU A 68 -8.43 -15.96 -16.02
CA LEU A 68 -7.31 -16.67 -16.69
C LEU A 68 -6.90 -17.99 -15.98
N GLY A 69 -7.44 -18.25 -14.82
CA GLY A 69 -7.13 -19.44 -14.03
C GLY A 69 -5.90 -19.31 -13.15
N ASN A 70 -5.76 -20.23 -12.18
CA ASN A 70 -4.77 -20.11 -11.10
C ASN A 70 -3.32 -20.05 -11.55
N THR A 71 -2.93 -20.80 -12.56
CA THR A 71 -1.53 -20.84 -13.00
C THR A 71 -1.13 -19.52 -13.64
N ALA A 72 -1.97 -19.01 -14.54
CA ALA A 72 -1.75 -17.71 -15.19
C ALA A 72 -1.78 -16.58 -14.17
N LEU A 73 -2.74 -16.58 -13.24
CA LEU A 73 -2.84 -15.60 -12.16
C LEU A 73 -1.57 -15.58 -11.30
N ARG A 74 -1.08 -16.75 -10.86
CA ARG A 74 0.12 -16.85 -10.02
C ARG A 74 1.38 -16.37 -10.75
N LEU A 75 1.51 -16.73 -12.02
CA LEU A 75 2.62 -16.24 -12.83
C LEU A 75 2.55 -14.73 -13.03
N ALA A 76 1.35 -14.20 -13.32
CA ALA A 76 1.13 -12.76 -13.44
C ALA A 76 1.50 -12.02 -12.15
N MET A 77 1.16 -12.56 -10.99
CA MET A 77 1.53 -12.02 -9.68
C MET A 77 3.05 -12.00 -9.48
N ALA A 78 3.74 -13.10 -9.80
CA ALA A 78 5.19 -13.17 -9.68
C ALA A 78 5.88 -12.14 -10.58
N LEU A 79 5.49 -12.06 -11.85
CA LEU A 79 6.02 -11.10 -12.81
C LEU A 79 5.71 -9.65 -12.41
N PHE A 80 4.52 -9.43 -11.86
CA PHE A 80 4.13 -8.12 -11.36
C PHE A 80 5.07 -7.62 -10.25
N TYR A 81 5.40 -8.43 -9.25
CA TYR A 81 6.31 -8.03 -8.18
C TYR A 81 7.75 -7.81 -8.66
N VAL A 82 8.20 -8.57 -9.66
CA VAL A 82 9.50 -8.32 -10.31
C VAL A 82 9.48 -6.98 -11.04
N ALA A 83 8.42 -6.69 -11.80
CA ALA A 83 8.27 -5.41 -12.50
C ALA A 83 8.19 -4.23 -11.51
N LEU A 84 7.44 -4.38 -10.41
CA LEU A 84 7.33 -3.36 -9.38
C LEU A 84 8.68 -3.09 -8.70
N SER A 85 9.47 -4.11 -8.41
CA SER A 85 10.83 -3.96 -7.88
C SER A 85 11.76 -3.28 -8.89
N ALA A 86 11.63 -3.59 -10.19
CA ALA A 86 12.38 -2.94 -11.25
C ALA A 86 12.00 -1.45 -11.39
N ILE A 87 10.72 -1.11 -11.33
CA ILE A 87 10.22 0.27 -11.35
C ILE A 87 10.80 1.03 -10.14
N LEU A 88 10.70 0.48 -8.93
CA LEU A 88 11.24 1.13 -7.75
C LEU A 88 12.75 1.34 -7.85
N TRP A 89 13.51 0.35 -8.31
CA TRP A 89 14.94 0.53 -8.57
C TRP A 89 15.23 1.68 -9.54
N CYS A 90 14.43 1.80 -10.61
CA CYS A 90 14.55 2.92 -11.55
C CYS A 90 14.30 4.26 -10.86
N TYR A 91 13.32 4.34 -9.96
CA TYR A 91 13.03 5.54 -9.19
C TYR A 91 14.12 5.89 -8.17
N LEU A 92 14.70 4.89 -7.47
CA LEU A 92 15.84 5.14 -6.56
C LEU A 92 17.05 5.68 -7.31
N ARG A 93 17.34 5.14 -8.50
CA ARG A 93 18.40 5.69 -9.36
C ARG A 93 18.10 7.11 -9.81
N LEU A 94 16.86 7.37 -10.21
CA LEU A 94 16.43 8.68 -10.64
C LEU A 94 16.51 9.72 -9.50
N SER A 95 16.15 9.32 -8.27
CA SER A 95 16.31 10.12 -7.06
C SER A 95 17.78 10.52 -6.85
N ALA A 96 18.69 9.56 -6.91
CA ALA A 96 20.13 9.80 -6.78
C ALA A 96 20.69 10.67 -7.92
N GLU A 97 20.24 10.46 -9.15
CA GLU A 97 20.61 11.29 -10.30
C GLU A 97 20.15 12.75 -10.14
N ALA A 98 18.92 12.95 -9.61
CA ALA A 98 18.39 14.28 -9.33
C ALA A 98 19.22 15.03 -8.26
N LEU A 99 19.81 14.31 -7.33
CA LEU A 99 20.75 14.83 -6.35
C LEU A 99 22.18 15.03 -6.91
N ARG A 100 22.40 14.72 -8.20
CA ARG A 100 23.72 14.70 -8.88
C ARG A 100 24.70 13.69 -8.28
N ARG A 101 24.20 12.58 -7.74
CA ARG A 101 24.94 11.52 -7.07
C ARG A 101 24.56 10.16 -7.66
N PRO A 102 24.92 9.89 -8.92
CA PRO A 102 24.46 8.70 -9.62
C PRO A 102 24.92 7.44 -8.88
N LEU A 103 24.00 6.54 -8.62
CA LEU A 103 24.31 5.21 -8.14
C LEU A 103 25.04 4.44 -9.24
N PRO A 104 26.17 3.77 -8.91
CA PRO A 104 26.91 3.00 -9.89
C PRO A 104 26.06 1.86 -10.46
N ARG A 105 26.45 1.36 -11.64
CA ARG A 105 25.81 0.18 -12.24
C ARG A 105 26.01 -1.04 -11.34
N LEU A 106 25.00 -1.91 -11.25
CA LEU A 106 25.14 -3.20 -10.60
C LEU A 106 26.12 -4.08 -11.41
N SER A 107 27.28 -4.30 -10.89
CA SER A 107 28.28 -5.22 -11.44
C SER A 107 28.80 -6.13 -10.35
N LEU A 108 29.05 -7.41 -10.65
CA LEU A 108 29.51 -8.41 -9.66
C LEU A 108 30.96 -8.20 -9.20
N GLY A 109 31.73 -7.32 -9.85
CA GLY A 109 33.15 -7.16 -9.56
C GLY A 109 33.57 -5.82 -8.94
N THR A 110 32.84 -4.73 -9.21
CA THR A 110 33.27 -3.37 -8.87
C THR A 110 32.13 -2.46 -8.39
N GLY A 111 30.91 -3.01 -8.23
CA GLY A 111 29.75 -2.25 -7.78
C GLY A 111 29.95 -1.77 -6.34
N SER A 112 29.67 -0.49 -6.08
CA SER A 112 29.67 0.00 -4.71
C SER A 112 28.61 -0.76 -3.91
N GLY A 113 28.92 -1.15 -2.67
CA GLY A 113 27.97 -1.80 -1.77
C GLY A 113 26.65 -1.04 -1.62
N ALA A 114 26.69 0.30 -1.75
CA ALA A 114 25.51 1.16 -1.76
C ALA A 114 24.52 0.82 -2.89
N ALA A 115 24.97 0.54 -4.11
CA ALA A 115 24.08 0.17 -5.22
C ALA A 115 23.38 -1.16 -4.96
N TRP A 116 24.11 -2.14 -4.39
CA TRP A 116 23.53 -3.42 -4.03
C TRP A 116 22.51 -3.30 -2.90
N ILE A 117 22.78 -2.49 -1.88
CA ILE A 117 21.84 -2.23 -0.79
C ILE A 117 20.58 -1.55 -1.32
N CYS A 118 20.69 -0.52 -2.15
CA CYS A 118 19.55 0.14 -2.76
C CYS A 118 18.74 -0.82 -3.66
N TRP A 119 19.42 -1.69 -4.40
CA TRP A 119 18.73 -2.72 -5.18
C TRP A 119 18.01 -3.73 -4.29
N SER A 120 18.66 -4.18 -3.22
CA SER A 120 18.04 -5.08 -2.24
C SER A 120 16.82 -4.45 -1.59
N LEU A 121 16.86 -3.17 -1.23
CA LEU A 121 15.70 -2.43 -0.74
C LEU A 121 14.57 -2.41 -1.78
N ALA A 122 14.89 -2.16 -3.06
CA ALA A 122 13.90 -2.19 -4.14
C ALA A 122 13.33 -3.58 -4.40
N ALA A 123 14.11 -4.65 -4.17
CA ALA A 123 13.68 -6.02 -4.37
C ALA A 123 12.80 -6.54 -3.22
N ILE A 124 13.10 -6.14 -1.98
CA ILE A 124 12.51 -6.73 -0.77
C ILE A 124 11.46 -5.82 -0.11
N TRP A 125 11.21 -4.62 -0.63
CA TRP A 125 10.34 -3.65 0.02
C TRP A 125 8.91 -4.15 0.34
N PRO A 126 8.27 -5.07 -0.43
CA PRO A 126 6.96 -5.57 -0.05
C PRO A 126 7.01 -6.34 1.27
N PHE A 127 8.11 -7.06 1.52
CA PHE A 127 8.33 -7.76 2.79
C PHE A 127 8.76 -6.81 3.90
N THR A 128 9.45 -5.72 3.57
CA THR A 128 9.71 -4.63 4.52
C THR A 128 8.39 -3.99 4.97
N LEU A 129 7.44 -3.78 4.06
CA LEU A 129 6.09 -3.34 4.39
C LEU A 129 5.40 -4.34 5.34
N ILE A 130 5.47 -5.65 5.06
CA ILE A 130 4.93 -6.70 5.94
C ILE A 130 5.54 -6.60 7.35
N GLY A 131 6.84 -6.41 7.48
CA GLY A 131 7.52 -6.31 8.77
C GLY A 131 7.21 -5.05 9.56
N LEU A 132 6.92 -3.96 8.87
CA LEU A 132 6.65 -2.65 9.49
C LEU A 132 5.16 -2.38 9.73
N SER A 133 4.29 -2.91 8.88
CA SER A 133 2.85 -2.71 8.89
C SER A 133 2.13 -3.98 8.46
N THR A 134 1.99 -4.91 9.40
CA THR A 134 1.42 -6.24 9.12
C THR A 134 -0.03 -6.17 8.64
N GLY A 135 -0.84 -5.28 9.23
CA GLY A 135 -2.25 -5.11 8.87
C GLY A 135 -2.42 -4.61 7.43
N VAL A 136 -1.74 -3.53 7.07
CA VAL A 136 -1.78 -2.97 5.70
C VAL A 136 -1.19 -3.96 4.69
N ALA A 137 -0.09 -4.60 5.04
CA ALA A 137 0.60 -5.50 4.14
C ALA A 137 -0.17 -6.80 3.86
N GLY A 138 -0.78 -7.40 4.87
CA GLY A 138 -1.60 -8.60 4.71
C GLY A 138 -2.72 -8.37 3.70
N GLU A 139 -3.39 -7.23 3.80
CA GLU A 139 -4.49 -6.87 2.93
C GLU A 139 -4.06 -6.30 1.56
N SER A 140 -2.83 -5.86 1.37
CA SER A 140 -2.38 -5.22 0.12
C SER A 140 -1.35 -6.01 -0.67
N VAL A 141 -0.54 -6.85 0.01
CA VAL A 141 0.58 -7.59 -0.62
C VAL A 141 0.25 -9.05 -0.83
N MET A 142 -0.50 -9.67 0.09
CA MET A 142 -0.73 -11.12 0.08
C MET A 142 -2.12 -11.52 -0.38
N LEU A 143 -3.12 -10.66 -0.23
CA LEU A 143 -4.46 -10.87 -0.76
C LEU A 143 -4.46 -10.54 -2.26
N MET A 144 -4.72 -11.53 -3.13
CA MET A 144 -4.63 -11.34 -4.59
C MET A 144 -5.54 -10.26 -5.11
N ALA A 145 -6.80 -10.22 -4.67
CA ALA A 145 -7.74 -9.16 -5.04
C ALA A 145 -7.23 -7.77 -4.64
N ALA A 146 -6.62 -7.66 -3.47
CA ALA A 146 -6.08 -6.40 -3.00
C ALA A 146 -4.82 -5.97 -3.76
N VAL A 147 -3.98 -6.90 -4.19
CA VAL A 147 -2.85 -6.58 -5.07
C VAL A 147 -3.33 -5.92 -6.35
N TRP A 148 -4.36 -6.47 -6.99
CA TRP A 148 -4.90 -5.89 -8.23
C TRP A 148 -5.65 -4.59 -8.00
N ASN A 149 -6.29 -4.42 -6.84
CA ASN A 149 -6.99 -3.18 -6.51
C ASN A 149 -6.07 -2.05 -6.04
N TYR A 150 -4.93 -2.38 -5.45
CA TYR A 150 -4.11 -1.39 -4.73
C TYR A 150 -2.69 -1.29 -5.27
N MET A 151 -1.99 -2.41 -5.36
CA MET A 151 -0.58 -2.42 -5.76
C MET A 151 -0.41 -2.23 -7.27
N PHE A 152 -1.26 -2.87 -8.06
CA PHE A 152 -1.22 -2.75 -9.51
C PHE A 152 -1.51 -1.32 -10.00
N PRO A 153 -2.56 -0.63 -9.52
CA PRO A 153 -2.78 0.78 -9.87
C PRO A 153 -1.62 1.69 -9.51
N LEU A 154 -0.98 1.49 -8.36
CA LEU A 154 0.21 2.25 -7.98
C LEU A 154 1.39 1.96 -8.91
N ALA A 155 1.65 0.69 -9.21
CA ALA A 155 2.71 0.31 -10.15
C ALA A 155 2.48 0.89 -11.54
N LEU A 156 1.25 0.84 -12.03
CA LEU A 156 0.86 1.46 -13.31
C LEU A 156 1.09 2.97 -13.30
N LEU A 157 0.69 3.64 -12.21
CA LEU A 157 0.95 5.08 -12.02
C LEU A 157 2.45 5.38 -12.06
N LEU A 158 3.26 4.65 -11.28
CA LEU A 158 4.71 4.86 -11.26
C LEU A 158 5.32 4.61 -12.64
N PHE A 159 4.92 3.55 -13.32
CA PHE A 159 5.35 3.27 -14.69
C PHE A 159 4.97 4.41 -15.65
N ALA A 160 3.71 4.86 -15.58
CA ALA A 160 3.19 5.92 -16.42
C ALA A 160 3.86 7.29 -16.19
N LEU A 161 4.21 7.62 -14.94
CA LEU A 161 4.88 8.86 -14.58
C LEU A 161 6.42 8.82 -14.78
N TYR A 162 7.00 7.66 -15.01
CA TYR A 162 8.45 7.52 -15.14
C TYR A 162 9.07 8.41 -16.24
N PRO A 163 8.50 8.52 -17.48
CA PRO A 163 9.03 9.44 -18.49
C PRO A 163 8.98 10.91 -18.07
N LEU A 164 7.92 11.34 -17.36
CA LEU A 164 7.83 12.70 -16.81
C LEU A 164 8.99 12.98 -15.85
N PHE A 165 9.26 12.08 -14.90
CA PHE A 165 10.33 12.23 -13.93
C PHE A 165 11.72 12.10 -14.56
N ARG A 166 11.88 11.29 -15.59
CA ARG A 166 13.13 11.23 -16.39
C ARG A 166 13.44 12.57 -17.04
N ARG A 167 12.43 13.18 -17.67
CA ARG A 167 12.56 14.51 -18.27
C ARG A 167 12.84 15.57 -17.21
N TRP A 168 12.14 15.51 -16.08
CA TRP A 168 12.37 16.37 -14.93
C TRP A 168 13.83 16.29 -14.43
N ALA A 169 14.43 15.10 -14.40
CA ALA A 169 15.85 14.91 -14.08
C ALA A 169 16.82 15.31 -15.21
N GLY A 170 16.34 15.87 -16.32
CA GLY A 170 17.15 16.28 -17.46
C GLY A 170 17.57 15.15 -18.40
N ARG A 171 16.92 13.99 -18.32
CA ARG A 171 17.19 12.80 -19.16
C ARG A 171 15.93 12.32 -19.88
N PRO A 172 15.42 13.06 -20.87
CA PRO A 172 14.18 12.72 -21.56
C PRO A 172 14.25 11.32 -22.18
N MET A 173 13.10 10.69 -22.27
CA MET A 173 12.90 9.45 -22.99
C MET A 173 12.56 9.73 -24.47
N PRO A 174 12.59 8.72 -25.34
CA PRO A 174 12.08 8.86 -26.69
C PRO A 174 10.63 9.37 -26.67
N TRP A 175 10.29 10.23 -27.62
CA TRP A 175 8.98 10.92 -27.66
C TRP A 175 7.77 9.97 -27.62
N TRP A 176 7.90 8.79 -28.25
CA TRP A 176 6.84 7.77 -28.23
C TRP A 176 6.58 7.21 -26.82
N ALA A 177 7.64 7.05 -26.00
CA ALA A 177 7.48 6.59 -24.60
C ALA A 177 6.81 7.66 -23.74
N GLU A 178 7.10 8.93 -23.98
CA GLU A 178 6.43 10.05 -23.31
C GLU A 178 4.96 10.17 -23.75
N LEU A 179 4.64 9.94 -25.03
CA LEU A 179 3.26 9.92 -25.52
C LEU A 179 2.48 8.72 -24.98
N LEU A 180 3.11 7.54 -24.86
CA LEU A 180 2.49 6.37 -24.25
C LEU A 180 2.10 6.62 -22.79
N SER A 181 2.81 7.49 -22.08
CA SER A 181 2.45 7.88 -20.71
C SER A 181 1.08 8.56 -20.63
N VAL A 182 0.65 9.26 -21.67
CA VAL A 182 -0.63 10.01 -21.64
C VAL A 182 -1.82 9.09 -21.35
N PRO A 183 -2.12 8.04 -22.16
CA PRO A 183 -3.22 7.12 -21.86
C PRO A 183 -2.97 6.32 -20.59
N LEU A 184 -1.72 5.96 -20.26
CA LEU A 184 -1.40 5.18 -19.05
C LEU A 184 -1.64 5.99 -17.78
N VAL A 185 -1.34 7.27 -17.74
CA VAL A 185 -1.68 8.17 -16.62
C VAL A 185 -3.19 8.24 -16.48
N TYR A 186 -3.93 8.48 -17.56
CA TYR A 186 -5.38 8.50 -17.51
C TYR A 186 -5.97 7.21 -16.91
N VAL A 187 -5.58 6.06 -17.44
CA VAL A 187 -6.05 4.75 -16.95
C VAL A 187 -5.67 4.53 -15.49
N SER A 188 -4.44 4.86 -15.08
CA SER A 188 -4.02 4.69 -13.68
C SER A 188 -4.85 5.50 -12.70
N PHE A 189 -5.27 6.72 -13.10
CA PHE A 189 -6.17 7.54 -12.29
C PHE A 189 -7.58 6.96 -12.15
N LEU A 190 -8.07 6.26 -13.16
CA LEU A 190 -9.39 5.62 -13.10
C LEU A 190 -9.39 4.33 -12.27
N MET A 191 -8.22 3.74 -12.00
CA MET A 191 -8.11 2.49 -11.26
C MET A 191 -8.60 2.61 -9.81
N HIS A 192 -8.12 3.61 -9.07
CA HIS A 192 -8.43 3.75 -7.65
C HIS A 192 -8.29 5.20 -7.16
N GLU A 193 -9.23 5.68 -6.33
CA GLU A 193 -9.28 7.06 -5.85
C GLU A 193 -8.02 7.55 -5.13
N LEU A 194 -7.40 6.71 -4.30
CA LEU A 194 -6.18 7.10 -3.58
C LEU A 194 -4.95 7.14 -4.50
N VAL A 195 -4.93 6.33 -5.56
CA VAL A 195 -3.92 6.42 -6.62
C VAL A 195 -4.06 7.73 -7.39
N THR A 196 -5.31 8.16 -7.63
CA THR A 196 -5.58 9.46 -8.25
C THR A 196 -5.03 10.61 -7.41
N VAL A 197 -5.28 10.59 -6.09
CA VAL A 197 -4.73 11.62 -5.18
C VAL A 197 -3.19 11.59 -5.19
N ALA A 198 -2.58 10.42 -5.02
CA ALA A 198 -1.13 10.28 -5.04
C ALA A 198 -0.52 10.75 -6.37
N GLY A 199 -1.13 10.36 -7.48
CA GLY A 199 -0.69 10.75 -8.82
C GLY A 199 -0.79 12.26 -9.07
N ALA A 200 -1.89 12.88 -8.67
CA ALA A 200 -2.07 14.33 -8.78
C ALA A 200 -0.99 15.09 -8.00
N VAL A 201 -0.66 14.64 -6.79
CA VAL A 201 0.42 15.23 -5.98
C VAL A 201 1.77 15.06 -6.64
N LEU A 202 2.09 13.86 -7.14
CA LEU A 202 3.37 13.58 -7.80
C LEU A 202 3.53 14.40 -9.08
N VAL A 203 2.48 14.53 -9.90
CA VAL A 203 2.47 15.40 -11.07
C VAL A 203 2.67 16.85 -10.66
N ALA A 204 1.93 17.35 -9.67
CA ALA A 204 2.07 18.71 -9.19
C ALA A 204 3.49 19.01 -8.69
N VAL A 205 4.09 18.11 -7.90
CA VAL A 205 5.47 18.28 -7.42
C VAL A 205 6.46 18.28 -8.59
N ALA A 206 6.30 17.39 -9.58
CA ALA A 206 7.15 17.38 -10.76
C ALA A 206 7.08 18.71 -11.51
N LEU A 207 5.89 19.27 -11.68
CA LEU A 207 5.68 20.55 -12.39
C LEU A 207 6.19 21.77 -11.60
N LEU A 208 5.91 21.82 -10.28
CA LEU A 208 6.33 22.94 -9.41
C LEU A 208 7.84 22.98 -9.19
N THR A 209 8.51 21.83 -9.23
CA THR A 209 9.97 21.74 -9.08
C THR A 209 10.71 21.69 -10.41
N ALA A 210 9.96 21.70 -11.51
CA ALA A 210 10.50 21.63 -12.88
C ALA A 210 11.24 22.91 -13.26
N ARG A 211 12.34 22.74 -14.01
CA ARG A 211 12.96 23.85 -14.72
C ARG A 211 12.18 24.13 -16.01
N SER A 212 12.29 25.35 -16.55
CA SER A 212 11.58 25.77 -17.77
C SER A 212 11.71 24.80 -18.95
N ARG A 213 12.83 24.10 -19.07
CA ARG A 213 13.10 23.12 -20.15
C ARG A 213 12.27 21.83 -20.05
N VAL A 214 11.55 21.60 -18.96
CA VAL A 214 10.69 20.41 -18.80
C VAL A 214 9.39 20.57 -19.58
N TRP A 215 8.92 21.80 -19.77
CA TRP A 215 7.69 22.08 -20.46
C TRP A 215 7.78 21.78 -21.96
N THR A 216 7.09 20.71 -22.37
CA THR A 216 7.00 20.22 -23.75
C THR A 216 5.58 19.75 -24.02
N VAL A 217 5.24 19.53 -25.29
CA VAL A 217 3.93 19.02 -25.68
C VAL A 217 3.58 17.71 -24.94
N PRO A 218 4.43 16.67 -24.87
CA PRO A 218 4.11 15.47 -24.10
C PRO A 218 3.82 15.73 -22.61
N VAL A 219 4.59 16.62 -21.97
CA VAL A 219 4.35 16.98 -20.55
C VAL A 219 3.01 17.71 -20.39
N GLY A 220 2.66 18.60 -21.33
CA GLY A 220 1.35 19.24 -21.36
C GLY A 220 0.21 18.21 -21.48
N LEU A 221 0.36 17.23 -22.38
CA LEU A 221 -0.62 16.16 -22.57
C LEU A 221 -0.72 15.23 -21.34
N ILE A 222 0.40 14.87 -20.70
CA ILE A 222 0.41 14.09 -19.46
C ILE A 222 -0.33 14.87 -18.34
N THR A 223 -0.07 16.17 -18.24
CA THR A 223 -0.75 17.03 -17.25
C THR A 223 -2.25 17.13 -17.54
N ALA A 224 -2.65 17.35 -18.78
CA ALA A 224 -4.06 17.38 -19.17
C ALA A 224 -4.74 16.02 -18.89
N SER A 225 -4.07 14.92 -19.21
CA SER A 225 -4.53 13.57 -18.92
C SER A 225 -4.74 13.34 -17.42
N ALA A 226 -3.83 13.83 -16.57
CA ALA A 226 -3.97 13.77 -15.12
C ALA A 226 -5.18 14.59 -14.63
N ILE A 227 -5.36 15.81 -15.12
CA ILE A 227 -6.50 16.68 -14.76
C ILE A 227 -7.82 16.03 -15.15
N VAL A 228 -7.91 15.54 -16.39
CA VAL A 228 -9.11 14.84 -16.88
C VAL A 228 -9.35 13.56 -16.08
N GLY A 229 -8.30 12.80 -15.77
CA GLY A 229 -8.37 11.59 -14.95
C GLY A 229 -8.91 11.87 -13.54
N VAL A 230 -8.44 12.94 -12.87
CA VAL A 230 -8.99 13.40 -11.59
C VAL A 230 -10.49 13.70 -11.73
N TYR A 231 -10.86 14.51 -12.71
CA TYR A 231 -12.26 14.89 -12.92
C TYR A 231 -13.15 13.67 -13.12
N VAL A 232 -12.80 12.81 -14.07
CA VAL A 232 -13.60 11.62 -14.42
C VAL A 232 -13.68 10.64 -13.24
N LYS A 233 -12.58 10.47 -12.49
CA LYS A 233 -12.58 9.58 -11.33
C LYS A 233 -13.52 10.05 -10.23
N PHE A 234 -13.47 11.31 -9.85
CA PHE A 234 -14.30 11.85 -8.76
C PHE A 234 -15.75 12.13 -9.18
N THR A 235 -16.05 12.10 -10.47
CA THR A 235 -17.43 12.15 -11.00
C THR A 235 -17.96 10.76 -11.41
N ALA A 236 -17.19 9.68 -11.19
CA ALA A 236 -17.60 8.33 -11.55
C ALA A 236 -18.93 7.93 -10.87
N PRO A 237 -19.91 7.38 -11.61
CA PRO A 237 -21.22 7.04 -11.06
C PRO A 237 -21.13 6.05 -9.90
N GLY A 238 -20.29 5.02 -10.00
CA GLY A 238 -20.12 4.03 -8.95
C GLY A 238 -19.50 4.59 -7.66
N LEU A 239 -18.67 5.63 -7.73
CA LEU A 239 -18.19 6.31 -6.53
C LEU A 239 -19.33 7.02 -5.80
N ARG A 240 -20.25 7.62 -6.54
CA ARG A 240 -21.47 8.23 -6.02
C ARG A 240 -22.42 7.18 -5.46
N ALA A 241 -22.70 6.11 -6.19
CA ALA A 241 -23.53 4.99 -5.75
C ALA A 241 -22.98 4.36 -4.47
N ARG A 242 -21.67 4.20 -4.36
CA ARG A 242 -21.01 3.74 -3.13
C ARG A 242 -21.28 4.67 -1.96
N THR A 243 -21.16 5.97 -2.16
CA THR A 243 -21.43 6.97 -1.13
C THR A 243 -22.90 6.88 -0.68
N GLU A 244 -23.83 6.77 -1.62
CA GLU A 244 -25.27 6.64 -1.35
C GLU A 244 -25.62 5.32 -0.64
N THR A 245 -25.01 4.21 -0.99
CA THR A 245 -25.22 2.91 -0.33
C THR A 245 -24.70 2.90 1.10
N TYR A 246 -23.59 3.58 1.35
CA TYR A 246 -23.08 3.77 2.71
C TYR A 246 -23.87 4.84 3.49
N GLN A 247 -24.69 5.63 2.83
CA GLN A 247 -25.61 6.60 3.43
C GLN A 247 -26.84 5.97 4.09
N GLY A 248 -27.05 4.66 3.99
CA GLY A 248 -27.95 3.94 4.89
C GLY A 248 -27.56 4.07 6.38
N ILE A 249 -26.39 4.62 6.64
CA ILE A 249 -25.98 5.27 7.87
C ILE A 249 -26.48 6.71 7.77
N ASP A 250 -27.17 7.19 8.79
CA ASP A 250 -27.78 8.51 8.89
C ASP A 250 -27.02 9.58 8.04
N PRO A 251 -27.66 10.18 7.01
CA PRO A 251 -27.01 11.17 6.15
C PRO A 251 -26.38 12.34 6.91
N VAL A 252 -26.89 12.65 8.08
CA VAL A 252 -26.35 13.70 8.99
C VAL A 252 -24.94 13.35 9.44
N LEU A 253 -24.61 12.07 9.64
CA LEU A 253 -23.26 11.64 10.00
C LEU A 253 -22.23 11.97 8.94
N LEU A 254 -22.63 11.98 7.67
CA LEU A 254 -21.73 12.28 6.54
C LEU A 254 -21.52 13.78 6.31
N THR A 255 -22.45 14.62 6.78
CA THR A 255 -22.41 16.09 6.60
C THR A 255 -21.92 16.82 7.83
N SER A 256 -22.06 16.23 9.02
CA SER A 256 -21.62 16.84 10.27
C SER A 256 -20.08 16.88 10.37
N LEU A 257 -19.51 18.08 10.53
CA LEU A 257 -18.07 18.27 10.78
C LEU A 257 -17.60 17.56 12.06
N ARG A 258 -18.46 17.48 13.07
CA ARG A 258 -18.17 16.77 14.33
C ARG A 258 -18.03 15.27 14.07
N ALA A 259 -19.01 14.66 13.40
CA ALA A 259 -18.96 13.27 13.04
C ALA A 259 -17.75 12.95 12.12
N LYS A 260 -17.42 13.83 11.20
CA LYS A 260 -16.21 13.70 10.38
C LYS A 260 -14.92 13.76 11.19
N ALA A 261 -14.84 14.64 12.18
CA ALA A 261 -13.68 14.72 13.07
C ALA A 261 -13.50 13.43 13.88
N VAL A 262 -14.58 12.89 14.43
CA VAL A 262 -14.56 11.61 15.16
C VAL A 262 -14.19 10.45 14.22
N SER A 263 -14.78 10.38 13.03
CA SER A 263 -14.46 9.36 12.03
C SER A 263 -12.99 9.45 11.58
N ALA A 264 -12.47 10.65 11.40
CA ALA A 264 -11.06 10.87 11.09
C ALA A 264 -10.14 10.40 12.22
N ALA A 265 -10.51 10.68 13.47
CA ALA A 265 -9.76 10.19 14.64
C ALA A 265 -9.80 8.65 14.71
N MET A 266 -10.96 8.03 14.48
CA MET A 266 -11.09 6.57 14.39
C MET A 266 -10.18 5.98 13.32
N ALA A 267 -10.18 6.57 12.13
CA ALA A 267 -9.34 6.13 11.03
C ALA A 267 -7.85 6.29 11.35
N LEU A 268 -7.45 7.45 11.88
CA LEU A 268 -6.06 7.73 12.23
C LEU A 268 -5.56 6.88 13.41
N ASN A 269 -6.44 6.33 14.23
CA ASN A 269 -6.08 5.42 15.31
C ASN A 269 -5.38 4.15 14.83
N LEU A 270 -5.64 3.72 13.60
CA LEU A 270 -4.99 2.53 13.03
C LEU A 270 -3.47 2.66 12.96
N TRP A 271 -2.95 3.88 12.74
CA TRP A 271 -1.52 4.12 12.66
C TRP A 271 -0.76 3.80 13.96
N PRO A 272 -1.08 4.39 15.12
CA PRO A 272 -0.36 4.08 16.35
C PRO A 272 -0.68 2.68 16.91
N GLN A 273 -1.83 2.09 16.57
CA GLN A 273 -2.15 0.74 17.02
C GLN A 273 -1.37 -0.35 16.29
N ARG A 274 -1.25 -0.22 14.98
CA ARG A 274 -0.78 -1.31 14.11
C ARG A 274 0.46 -0.96 13.33
N ASP A 275 0.61 0.31 12.99
CA ASP A 275 1.69 0.82 12.17
C ASP A 275 2.68 1.67 12.96
N LEU A 276 2.68 1.58 14.30
CA LEU A 276 3.63 2.30 15.16
C LEU A 276 5.08 2.08 14.73
N LYS A 277 5.43 0.85 14.34
CA LYS A 277 6.76 0.52 13.84
C LYS A 277 7.11 1.37 12.61
N LEU A 278 6.16 1.55 11.69
CA LEU A 278 6.35 2.34 10.48
C LEU A 278 6.53 3.83 10.81
N LEU A 279 5.73 4.38 11.72
CA LEU A 279 5.87 5.78 12.16
C LEU A 279 7.24 6.02 12.81
N LEU A 280 7.69 5.11 13.68
CA LEU A 280 9.00 5.20 14.33
C LEU A 280 10.14 5.07 13.31
N VAL A 281 10.04 4.16 12.36
CA VAL A 281 11.06 3.98 11.32
C VAL A 281 11.13 5.19 10.39
N LEU A 282 10.00 5.82 10.05
CA LEU A 282 9.98 7.07 9.30
C LEU A 282 10.67 8.21 10.08
N ALA A 283 10.37 8.33 11.37
CA ALA A 283 11.00 9.31 12.23
C ALA A 283 12.53 9.08 12.35
N LEU A 284 12.95 7.82 12.50
CA LEU A 284 14.36 7.46 12.54
C LEU A 284 15.08 7.70 11.21
N ALA A 285 14.43 7.42 10.07
CA ALA A 285 14.98 7.69 8.74
C ALA A 285 15.21 9.19 8.53
N LEU A 286 14.26 10.04 8.94
CA LEU A 286 14.42 11.48 8.92
C LEU A 286 15.50 11.95 9.89
N GLY A 287 15.58 11.37 11.10
CA GLY A 287 16.65 11.63 12.05
C GLY A 287 18.03 11.30 11.48
N LEU A 288 18.16 10.17 10.78
CA LEU A 288 19.37 9.82 10.07
C LEU A 288 19.71 10.84 8.98
N ALA A 289 18.73 11.28 8.20
CA ALA A 289 18.93 12.31 7.18
C ALA A 289 19.44 13.63 7.78
N VAL A 290 18.87 14.05 8.91
CA VAL A 290 19.33 15.25 9.67
C VAL A 290 20.74 15.05 10.19
N HIS A 291 21.04 13.92 10.82
CA HIS A 291 22.36 13.59 11.32
C HIS A 291 23.44 13.64 10.22
N MET A 292 23.16 13.01 9.08
CA MET A 292 24.06 12.98 7.94
C MET A 292 24.28 14.38 7.34
N ALA A 293 23.21 15.16 7.22
CA ALA A 293 23.29 16.53 6.73
C ALA A 293 24.09 17.43 7.70
N TRP A 294 23.96 17.21 9.01
CA TRP A 294 24.77 17.91 10.03
C TRP A 294 26.27 17.51 9.92
N ARG A 295 26.58 16.22 9.88
CA ARG A 295 27.95 15.73 9.74
C ARG A 295 28.63 16.20 8.44
N SER A 296 27.88 16.48 7.40
CA SER A 296 28.39 17.04 6.15
C SER A 296 28.71 18.55 6.23
N GLY A 297 28.53 19.19 7.38
CA GLY A 297 28.79 20.63 7.58
C GLY A 297 27.85 21.56 6.83
N ARG A 298 26.72 21.06 6.34
CA ARG A 298 25.78 21.83 5.51
C ARG A 298 24.81 22.73 6.29
N PHE A 299 24.92 22.75 7.62
CA PHE A 299 24.10 23.65 8.46
C PHE A 299 24.93 24.44 9.48
N SER A 300 24.34 25.58 9.87
CA SER A 300 24.74 26.27 11.08
C SER A 300 24.30 25.50 12.33
N THR A 301 25.00 25.72 13.45
CA THR A 301 24.66 25.13 14.75
C THR A 301 23.22 25.45 15.18
N SER A 302 22.74 26.66 14.90
CA SER A 302 21.36 27.07 15.22
C SER A 302 20.32 26.27 14.44
N ARG A 303 20.57 26.04 13.16
CA ARG A 303 19.67 25.22 12.30
C ARG A 303 19.69 23.76 12.75
N ALA A 304 20.85 23.22 13.14
CA ALA A 304 20.94 21.88 13.69
C ALA A 304 20.15 21.73 14.99
N ARG A 305 20.23 22.71 15.91
CA ARG A 305 19.42 22.72 17.15
C ARG A 305 17.93 22.76 16.86
N LEU A 306 17.49 23.59 15.90
CA LEU A 306 16.08 23.68 15.51
C LEU A 306 15.58 22.33 14.95
N LEU A 307 16.37 21.68 14.08
CA LEU A 307 16.03 20.38 13.53
C LEU A 307 15.95 19.29 14.60
N LEU A 308 16.89 19.28 15.56
CA LEU A 308 16.84 18.34 16.69
C LEU A 308 15.61 18.59 17.57
N ALA A 309 15.29 19.84 17.87
CA ALA A 309 14.08 20.18 18.62
C ALA A 309 12.81 19.74 17.87
N THR A 310 12.75 19.94 16.55
CA THR A 310 11.60 19.49 15.73
C THR A 310 11.50 17.96 15.68
N LEU A 311 12.62 17.24 15.57
CA LEU A 311 12.64 15.78 15.67
C LEU A 311 12.15 15.30 17.04
N SER A 312 12.58 15.94 18.12
CA SER A 312 12.09 15.62 19.47
C SER A 312 10.59 15.86 19.60
N LEU A 313 10.08 16.96 19.06
CA LEU A 313 8.63 17.23 19.00
C LEU A 313 7.89 16.21 18.15
N MET A 314 8.48 15.75 17.06
CA MET A 314 7.91 14.69 16.21
C MET A 314 7.76 13.38 17.00
N PHE A 315 8.79 12.95 17.75
CA PHE A 315 8.71 11.77 18.63
C PHE A 315 7.68 11.96 19.75
N LEU A 316 7.65 13.14 20.37
CA LEU A 316 6.64 13.47 21.38
C LEU A 316 5.22 13.44 20.79
N SER A 317 5.03 13.88 19.55
CA SER A 317 3.75 13.78 18.86
C SER A 317 3.32 12.34 18.64
N VAL A 318 4.24 11.42 18.31
CA VAL A 318 3.94 9.97 18.21
C VAL A 318 3.51 9.41 19.57
N LEU A 319 4.21 9.75 20.64
CA LEU A 319 3.84 9.32 21.99
C LEU A 319 2.49 9.88 22.43
N ALA A 320 2.27 11.18 22.19
CA ALA A 320 1.00 11.84 22.48
C ALA A 320 -0.15 11.19 21.67
N TRP A 321 0.12 10.86 20.41
CA TRP A 321 -0.84 10.16 19.57
C TRP A 321 -1.19 8.76 20.12
N LEU A 322 -0.17 8.01 20.55
CA LEU A 322 -0.38 6.69 21.16
C LEU A 322 -1.24 6.80 22.45
N VAL A 323 -0.94 7.75 23.33
CA VAL A 323 -1.68 7.97 24.59
C VAL A 323 -3.11 8.41 24.30
N ALA A 324 -3.29 9.43 23.45
CA ALA A 324 -4.62 9.91 23.07
C ALA A 324 -5.46 8.80 22.41
N ASN A 325 -4.81 7.98 21.60
CA ASN A 325 -5.43 6.83 20.96
C ASN A 325 -5.93 5.78 21.96
N MET A 326 -5.12 5.43 22.95
CA MET A 326 -5.53 4.46 23.99
C MET A 326 -6.75 4.97 24.79
N HIS A 327 -6.80 6.27 25.07
CA HIS A 327 -7.92 6.89 25.75
C HIS A 327 -9.17 6.93 24.87
N PHE A 328 -9.04 7.38 23.64
CA PHE A 328 -10.11 7.43 22.64
C PHE A 328 -10.78 6.06 22.44
N ILE A 329 -10.00 4.98 22.30
CA ILE A 329 -10.54 3.62 22.10
C ILE A 329 -11.31 3.16 23.34
N ARG A 330 -10.81 3.47 24.54
CA ARG A 330 -11.51 3.13 25.78
C ARG A 330 -12.89 3.77 25.83
N GLU A 331 -12.97 5.06 25.54
CA GLU A 331 -14.23 5.80 25.54
C GLU A 331 -15.15 5.36 24.39
N GLN A 332 -14.60 5.09 23.21
CA GLN A 332 -15.36 4.57 22.08
C GLN A 332 -16.02 3.23 22.40
N ARG A 333 -15.30 2.31 23.07
CA ARG A 333 -15.88 1.02 23.52
C ARG A 333 -16.96 1.21 24.58
N ARG A 334 -16.88 2.26 25.37
CA ARG A 334 -17.84 2.58 26.42
C ARG A 334 -19.13 3.20 25.87
N VAL A 335 -18.99 4.12 24.92
CA VAL A 335 -20.12 4.94 24.41
C VAL A 335 -20.77 4.25 23.21
N GLY A 336 -20.01 3.51 22.39
CA GLY A 336 -20.46 2.97 21.12
C GLY A 336 -20.38 3.98 19.97
N THR A 337 -20.80 3.58 18.78
CA THR A 337 -20.71 4.42 17.56
C THR A 337 -21.94 4.26 16.67
N THR A 338 -23.06 3.89 17.24
CA THR A 338 -24.26 3.52 16.48
C THR A 338 -25.17 4.70 16.18
N ASP A 339 -25.09 5.78 16.95
CA ASP A 339 -25.92 6.95 16.77
C ASP A 339 -25.11 8.25 16.80
N LEU A 340 -25.78 9.37 16.43
CA LEU A 340 -25.16 10.68 16.32
C LEU A 340 -24.73 11.24 17.67
N ASP A 341 -25.51 11.01 18.72
CA ASP A 341 -25.21 11.53 20.05
C ASP A 341 -24.01 10.82 20.66
N ALA A 342 -23.93 9.48 20.48
CA ALA A 342 -22.76 8.71 20.88
C ALA A 342 -21.48 9.21 20.19
N ILE A 343 -21.57 9.51 18.88
CA ILE A 343 -20.44 10.05 18.12
C ILE A 343 -20.07 11.45 18.57
N ASN A 344 -21.04 12.33 18.79
CA ASN A 344 -20.78 13.69 19.27
C ASN A 344 -20.11 13.72 20.64
N ASN A 345 -20.44 12.77 21.53
CA ASN A 345 -19.81 12.64 22.83
C ASN A 345 -18.32 12.25 22.75
N LEU A 346 -17.89 11.65 21.64
CA LEU A 346 -16.48 11.29 21.41
C LEU A 346 -15.64 12.44 20.84
N LEU A 347 -16.23 13.60 20.51
CA LEU A 347 -15.49 14.70 19.90
C LEU A 347 -14.36 15.22 20.81
N GLY A 348 -14.60 15.31 22.13
CA GLY A 348 -13.59 15.71 23.09
C GLY A 348 -12.35 14.83 23.06
N GLU A 349 -12.55 13.54 22.87
CA GLU A 349 -11.49 12.52 22.82
C GLU A 349 -10.83 12.43 21.41
N ALA A 350 -11.56 12.81 20.38
CA ALA A 350 -11.06 12.84 19.00
C ALA A 350 -10.05 13.98 18.78
N ILE A 351 -10.25 15.14 19.41
CA ILE A 351 -9.40 16.34 19.25
C ILE A 351 -7.93 16.04 19.60
N PRO A 352 -7.58 15.43 20.75
CA PRO A 352 -6.20 15.08 21.07
C PRO A 352 -5.54 14.16 20.04
N VAL A 353 -6.29 13.17 19.49
CA VAL A 353 -5.81 12.29 18.44
C VAL A 353 -5.48 13.06 17.17
N LEU A 354 -6.39 13.92 16.72
CA LEU A 354 -6.20 14.76 15.54
C LEU A 354 -5.06 15.76 15.71
N ALA A 355 -4.95 16.39 16.89
CA ALA A 355 -3.87 17.32 17.21
C ALA A 355 -2.50 16.63 17.21
N ALA A 356 -2.40 15.44 17.80
CA ALA A 356 -1.14 14.70 17.84
C ALA A 356 -0.73 14.19 16.45
N ALA A 357 -1.67 13.67 15.67
CA ALA A 357 -1.44 13.27 14.26
C ALA A 357 -1.02 14.48 13.40
N GLY A 358 -1.73 15.60 13.54
CA GLY A 358 -1.39 16.85 12.87
C GLY A 358 -0.01 17.37 13.28
N GLY A 359 0.32 17.31 14.57
CA GLY A 359 1.64 17.67 15.10
C GLY A 359 2.76 16.82 14.48
N PHE A 360 2.56 15.52 14.35
CA PHE A 360 3.50 14.63 13.66
C PHE A 360 3.71 15.05 12.19
N VAL A 361 2.63 15.31 11.45
CA VAL A 361 2.70 15.74 10.04
C VAL A 361 3.44 17.07 9.93
N VAL A 362 3.08 18.07 10.74
CA VAL A 362 3.73 19.39 10.72
C VAL A 362 5.21 19.29 11.05
N CYS A 363 5.59 18.57 12.11
CA CYS A 363 6.99 18.36 12.48
C CYS A 363 7.77 17.67 11.35
N THR A 364 7.18 16.65 10.72
CA THR A 364 7.79 15.95 9.59
C THR A 364 8.04 16.90 8.41
N LEU A 365 7.06 17.71 8.05
CA LEU A 365 7.21 18.70 6.97
C LEU A 365 8.26 19.75 7.31
N VAL A 366 8.27 20.27 8.55
CA VAL A 366 9.28 21.22 9.01
C VAL A 366 10.68 20.61 8.91
N VAL A 367 10.88 19.36 9.33
CA VAL A 367 12.18 18.67 9.17
C VAL A 367 12.59 18.64 7.70
N VAL A 368 11.68 18.21 6.81
CA VAL A 368 11.97 18.11 5.36
C VAL A 368 12.31 19.47 4.75
N PHE A 369 11.56 20.52 5.09
CA PHE A 369 11.81 21.87 4.56
C PHE A 369 13.07 22.53 5.15
N LEU A 370 13.43 22.20 6.38
CA LEU A 370 14.65 22.68 7.00
C LEU A 370 15.91 21.92 6.57
N LEU A 371 15.79 20.72 6.00
CA LEU A 371 16.93 20.03 5.41
C LEU A 371 17.56 20.85 4.28
N PRO A 372 18.90 20.80 4.08
CA PRO A 372 19.53 21.55 3.00
C PRO A 372 18.98 21.14 1.64
N LYS A 373 18.81 22.11 0.74
CA LYS A 373 18.42 21.83 -0.65
C LYS A 373 19.38 20.80 -1.27
N GLY A 374 18.80 19.78 -1.91
CA GLY A 374 19.57 18.70 -2.53
C GLY A 374 20.06 17.63 -1.55
N PHE A 375 19.52 17.56 -0.31
CA PHE A 375 19.75 16.46 0.61
C PHE A 375 18.72 15.33 0.43
N LEU A 376 17.46 15.68 0.38
CA LEU A 376 16.40 14.79 -0.11
C LEU A 376 16.01 15.19 -1.54
N SER A 377 15.70 14.21 -2.36
CA SER A 377 15.23 14.49 -3.71
C SER A 377 13.81 15.06 -3.67
N PRO A 378 13.42 15.90 -4.62
CA PRO A 378 12.03 16.33 -4.76
C PRO A 378 11.06 15.16 -4.94
N LEU A 379 11.54 14.05 -5.48
CA LEU A 379 10.76 12.82 -5.63
C LEU A 379 10.45 12.19 -4.26
N THR A 380 11.43 12.10 -3.34
CA THR A 380 11.24 11.66 -1.95
C THR A 380 10.25 12.58 -1.22
N THR A 381 10.43 13.90 -1.37
CA THR A 381 9.52 14.89 -0.77
C THR A 381 8.11 14.78 -1.34
N GLY A 382 7.98 14.60 -2.66
CA GLY A 382 6.69 14.42 -3.33
C GLY A 382 5.97 13.16 -2.87
N THR A 383 6.69 12.06 -2.72
CA THR A 383 6.12 10.80 -2.20
C THR A 383 5.65 10.95 -0.75
N LEU A 384 6.39 11.69 0.09
CA LEU A 384 5.97 11.99 1.46
C LEU A 384 4.70 12.85 1.49
N LEU A 385 4.63 13.89 0.67
CA LEU A 385 3.42 14.71 0.54
C LEU A 385 2.23 13.86 0.05
N ALA A 386 2.45 12.96 -0.91
CA ALA A 386 1.44 12.03 -1.38
C ALA A 386 0.96 11.09 -0.25
N ALA A 387 1.87 10.58 0.60
CA ALA A 387 1.51 9.78 1.76
C ALA A 387 0.62 10.56 2.74
N PHE A 388 0.96 11.80 3.07
CA PHE A 388 0.15 12.62 3.97
C PHE A 388 -1.19 13.03 3.37
N LEU A 389 -1.23 13.43 2.10
CA LEU A 389 -2.48 13.82 1.46
C LEU A 389 -3.42 12.62 1.24
N THR A 390 -2.89 11.44 0.94
CA THR A 390 -3.71 10.22 0.90
C THR A 390 -4.20 9.82 2.29
N THR A 391 -3.40 10.00 3.36
CA THR A 391 -3.84 9.82 4.75
C THR A 391 -4.98 10.78 5.09
N GLY A 392 -4.83 12.05 4.74
CA GLY A 392 -5.87 13.07 4.93
C GLY A 392 -7.15 12.77 4.15
N ALA A 393 -7.02 12.31 2.90
CA ALA A 393 -8.15 11.90 2.07
C ALA A 393 -8.92 10.72 2.68
N VAL A 394 -8.21 9.70 3.19
CA VAL A 394 -8.82 8.58 3.91
C VAL A 394 -9.52 9.06 5.17
N ALA A 395 -8.85 9.85 6.00
CA ALA A 395 -9.41 10.36 7.24
C ALA A 395 -10.69 11.19 6.99
N TYR A 396 -10.68 12.04 5.96
CA TYR A 396 -11.83 12.86 5.58
C TYR A 396 -13.00 12.03 5.01
N SER A 397 -12.72 11.01 4.19
CA SER A 397 -13.72 10.18 3.55
C SER A 397 -14.24 9.04 4.42
N SER A 398 -13.59 8.76 5.55
CA SER A 398 -14.00 7.71 6.47
C SER A 398 -15.35 8.03 7.10
N SER A 399 -16.19 6.98 7.24
CA SER A 399 -17.36 7.02 8.11
C SER A 399 -17.08 6.19 9.38
N PRO A 400 -17.80 6.42 10.50
CA PRO A 400 -17.59 5.67 11.73
C PRO A 400 -17.68 4.15 11.53
N HIS A 401 -18.53 3.72 10.61
CA HIS A 401 -18.74 2.30 10.30
C HIS A 401 -17.54 1.65 9.59
N TYR A 402 -16.79 2.41 8.76
CA TYR A 402 -15.67 1.89 7.96
C TYR A 402 -14.31 2.36 8.43
N ALA A 403 -14.24 3.18 9.47
CA ALA A 403 -12.99 3.70 10.01
C ALA A 403 -12.03 2.61 10.51
N TRP A 404 -12.54 1.42 10.77
CA TRP A 404 -11.78 0.26 11.26
C TRP A 404 -11.17 -0.62 10.18
N VAL A 405 -11.49 -0.37 8.92
CA VAL A 405 -11.04 -1.23 7.83
C VAL A 405 -9.63 -0.87 7.43
N HIS A 406 -8.67 -1.75 7.72
CA HIS A 406 -7.23 -1.54 7.45
C HIS A 406 -6.91 -1.24 6.01
N ARG A 407 -7.60 -1.89 5.09
CA ARG A 407 -7.41 -1.69 3.65
C ARG A 407 -7.66 -0.25 3.20
N THR A 408 -8.30 0.59 4.00
CA THR A 408 -8.42 2.02 3.68
C THR A 408 -7.09 2.76 3.77
N PHE A 409 -6.17 2.30 4.64
CA PHE A 409 -4.84 2.90 4.83
C PHE A 409 -3.72 2.26 4.02
N TYR A 410 -4.02 1.33 3.12
CA TYR A 410 -2.98 0.67 2.34
C TYR A 410 -2.11 1.65 1.54
N MET A 411 -2.70 2.63 0.86
CA MET A 411 -1.94 3.59 0.03
C MET A 411 -1.04 4.48 0.87
N PRO A 412 -1.51 5.14 1.94
CA PRO A 412 -0.64 5.85 2.86
C PRO A 412 0.50 4.99 3.40
N GLY A 413 0.22 3.77 3.84
CA GLY A 413 1.22 2.84 4.39
C GLY A 413 2.28 2.45 3.36
N ILE A 414 1.87 2.09 2.14
CA ILE A 414 2.79 1.78 1.04
C ILE A 414 3.68 2.98 0.72
N LEU A 415 3.08 4.17 0.56
CA LEU A 415 3.83 5.39 0.27
C LEU A 415 4.80 5.75 1.40
N ALA A 416 4.41 5.55 2.67
CA ALA A 416 5.30 5.79 3.81
C ALA A 416 6.52 4.85 3.79
N VAL A 417 6.35 3.56 3.47
CA VAL A 417 7.48 2.63 3.30
C VAL A 417 8.35 3.04 2.11
N LEU A 418 7.74 3.44 0.99
CA LEU A 418 8.51 3.95 -0.16
C LEU A 418 9.32 5.19 0.21
N VAL A 419 8.77 6.10 1.01
CA VAL A 419 9.50 7.28 1.53
C VAL A 419 10.70 6.85 2.36
N VAL A 420 10.53 5.90 3.29
CA VAL A 420 11.63 5.37 4.11
C VAL A 420 12.74 4.78 3.22
N VAL A 421 12.38 3.96 2.24
CA VAL A 421 13.32 3.37 1.28
C VAL A 421 14.05 4.46 0.47
N MET A 422 13.32 5.48 0.02
CA MET A 422 13.89 6.59 -0.75
C MET A 422 14.82 7.47 0.11
N ILE A 423 14.46 7.78 1.36
CA ILE A 423 15.33 8.50 2.29
C ILE A 423 16.63 7.71 2.50
N CYS A 424 16.54 6.39 2.71
CA CYS A 424 17.72 5.55 2.83
C CYS A 424 18.60 5.58 1.58
N ALA A 425 18.03 5.55 0.39
CA ALA A 425 18.77 5.66 -0.86
C ALA A 425 19.43 7.05 -1.04
N ASP A 426 18.71 8.13 -0.72
CA ASP A 426 19.24 9.51 -0.76
C ASP A 426 20.40 9.68 0.24
N VAL A 427 20.29 9.12 1.45
CA VAL A 427 21.36 9.13 2.47
C VAL A 427 22.56 8.32 2.01
N LEU A 428 22.34 7.10 1.47
CA LEU A 428 23.43 6.27 0.95
C LEU A 428 24.18 6.94 -0.21
N SER A 429 23.46 7.59 -1.11
CA SER A 429 24.08 8.34 -2.21
C SER A 429 24.90 9.53 -1.70
N SER A 430 24.48 10.14 -0.59
CA SER A 430 25.20 11.23 0.09
C SER A 430 26.48 10.76 0.78
N ALA A 431 26.48 9.54 1.32
CA ALA A 431 27.62 8.98 2.06
C ALA A 431 28.80 8.63 1.15
N GLY A 432 28.57 8.40 -0.14
CA GLY A 432 29.65 8.18 -1.12
C GLY A 432 30.60 9.38 -1.26
N GLU A 433 30.15 10.59 -0.92
CA GLU A 433 30.94 11.82 -0.92
C GLU A 433 31.60 12.09 0.45
N ALA A 434 31.27 11.33 1.49
CA ALA A 434 31.78 11.58 2.83
C ALA A 434 33.24 11.09 2.97
N THR A 435 34.12 12.00 3.38
CA THR A 435 35.55 11.73 3.59
C THR A 435 35.83 10.93 4.87
N ARG A 436 34.85 10.89 5.80
CA ARG A 436 35.02 10.22 7.11
C ARG A 436 34.41 8.81 7.11
N PRO A 437 35.19 7.77 7.48
CA PRO A 437 34.71 6.38 7.50
C PRO A 437 33.53 6.15 8.45
N GLU A 438 33.49 6.83 9.60
CA GLU A 438 32.39 6.75 10.56
C GLU A 438 31.05 7.17 9.97
N THR A 439 31.05 8.21 9.14
CA THR A 439 29.84 8.71 8.46
C THR A 439 29.31 7.67 7.47
N ARG A 440 30.22 6.97 6.79
CA ARG A 440 29.88 5.90 5.84
C ARG A 440 29.24 4.71 6.55
N THR A 441 29.81 4.28 7.69
CA THR A 441 29.28 3.17 8.48
C THR A 441 27.87 3.49 9.02
N THR A 442 27.69 4.69 9.57
CA THR A 442 26.38 5.12 10.11
C THR A 442 25.31 5.17 9.02
N SER A 443 25.66 5.57 7.79
CA SER A 443 24.71 5.64 6.68
C SER A 443 24.23 4.27 6.19
N LEU A 444 25.00 3.22 6.44
CA LEU A 444 24.66 1.84 6.04
C LEU A 444 23.72 1.16 7.04
N LEU A 445 23.71 1.58 8.30
CA LEU A 445 23.00 0.86 9.37
C LEU A 445 21.50 0.75 9.10
N ALA A 446 20.82 1.86 8.85
CA ALA A 446 19.37 1.86 8.65
C ALA A 446 18.94 1.09 7.38
N PRO A 447 19.58 1.28 6.21
CA PRO A 447 19.27 0.48 5.03
C PRO A 447 19.50 -1.02 5.22
N VAL A 448 20.57 -1.41 5.89
CA VAL A 448 20.86 -2.82 6.19
C VAL A 448 19.81 -3.40 7.14
N LEU A 449 19.43 -2.67 8.19
CA LEU A 449 18.36 -3.10 9.10
C LEU A 449 17.03 -3.28 8.36
N LEU A 450 16.69 -2.39 7.44
CA LEU A 450 15.46 -2.54 6.62
C LEU A 450 15.53 -3.79 5.74
N VAL A 451 16.67 -4.07 5.14
CA VAL A 451 16.87 -5.31 4.37
C VAL A 451 16.71 -6.53 5.28
N LEU A 452 17.27 -6.52 6.47
CA LEU A 452 17.14 -7.61 7.44
C LEU A 452 15.68 -7.81 7.90
N VAL A 453 14.95 -6.72 8.17
CA VAL A 453 13.50 -6.77 8.47
C VAL A 453 12.75 -7.41 7.31
N GLY A 454 13.01 -7.00 6.08
CA GLY A 454 12.38 -7.57 4.90
C GLY A 454 12.71 -9.04 4.70
N LEU A 455 13.97 -9.45 4.89
CA LEU A 455 14.38 -10.87 4.79
C LEU A 455 13.72 -11.73 5.87
N HIS A 456 13.69 -11.24 7.11
CA HIS A 456 12.98 -11.93 8.20
C HIS A 456 11.49 -12.11 7.85
N SER A 457 10.84 -11.05 7.40
CA SER A 457 9.42 -11.09 7.02
C SER A 457 9.17 -12.01 5.80
N LEU A 458 10.10 -12.07 4.85
CA LEU A 458 10.05 -13.01 3.73
C LEU A 458 10.04 -14.46 4.22
N VAL A 459 10.94 -14.81 5.15
CA VAL A 459 11.00 -16.18 5.71
C VAL A 459 9.72 -16.52 6.46
N VAL A 460 9.27 -15.63 7.36
CA VAL A 460 8.03 -15.84 8.13
C VAL A 460 6.82 -15.97 7.20
N THR A 461 6.68 -15.09 6.23
CA THR A 461 5.59 -15.15 5.25
C THR A 461 5.66 -16.43 4.42
N GLY A 462 6.83 -16.81 3.95
CA GLY A 462 7.02 -18.03 3.16
C GLY A 462 6.63 -19.30 3.92
N THR A 463 7.00 -19.41 5.19
CA THR A 463 6.64 -20.55 6.04
C THR A 463 5.13 -20.62 6.30
N GLN A 464 4.50 -19.48 6.54
CA GLN A 464 3.05 -19.41 6.73
C GLN A 464 2.28 -19.77 5.45
N LEU A 465 2.71 -19.24 4.30
CA LEU A 465 2.12 -19.59 3.00
C LEU A 465 2.24 -21.09 2.69
N ALA A 466 3.38 -21.71 3.00
CA ALA A 466 3.60 -23.14 2.78
C ALA A 466 2.67 -23.99 3.67
N ALA A 467 2.51 -23.63 4.95
CA ALA A 467 1.60 -24.29 5.87
C ALA A 467 0.14 -24.19 5.38
N ASN A 468 -0.26 -23.03 4.91
CA ASN A 468 -1.58 -22.79 4.37
C ASN A 468 -1.86 -23.64 3.12
N TRP A 469 -0.89 -23.70 2.24
CA TRP A 469 -1.01 -24.48 1.03
C TRP A 469 -1.14 -25.99 1.31
N ALA A 470 -0.43 -26.50 2.32
CA ALA A 470 -0.56 -27.88 2.75
C ALA A 470 -1.99 -28.20 3.22
N ALA A 471 -2.58 -27.33 4.03
CA ALA A 471 -3.98 -27.44 4.46
C ALA A 471 -4.94 -27.37 3.27
N TRP A 472 -4.67 -26.50 2.31
CA TRP A 472 -5.51 -26.32 1.13
C TRP A 472 -5.46 -27.51 0.16
N ARG A 473 -4.32 -28.14 0.01
CA ARG A 473 -4.22 -29.38 -0.78
C ARG A 473 -5.16 -30.46 -0.28
N ASN A 474 -5.34 -30.56 1.04
CA ASN A 474 -6.32 -31.48 1.62
C ASN A 474 -7.75 -31.16 1.16
N VAL A 475 -8.12 -29.88 1.05
CA VAL A 475 -9.42 -29.47 0.49
C VAL A 475 -9.56 -29.90 -0.97
N GLU A 476 -8.53 -29.69 -1.79
CA GLU A 476 -8.55 -30.11 -3.19
C GLU A 476 -8.68 -31.64 -3.35
N HIS A 477 -8.04 -32.41 -2.47
CA HIS A 477 -8.22 -33.87 -2.43
C HIS A 477 -9.65 -34.26 -2.07
N GLN A 478 -10.26 -33.61 -1.05
CA GLN A 478 -11.65 -33.85 -0.68
C GLN A 478 -12.60 -33.51 -1.84
N VAL A 479 -12.40 -32.39 -2.51
CA VAL A 479 -13.19 -32.01 -3.70
C VAL A 479 -13.08 -33.05 -4.81
N ALA A 480 -11.88 -33.55 -5.08
CA ALA A 480 -11.67 -34.60 -6.07
C ALA A 480 -12.39 -35.89 -5.67
N ALA A 481 -12.32 -36.29 -4.38
CA ALA A 481 -13.01 -37.47 -3.86
C ALA A 481 -14.54 -37.33 -3.94
N VAL A 482 -15.10 -36.15 -3.65
CA VAL A 482 -16.54 -35.89 -3.81
C VAL A 482 -16.97 -35.99 -5.27
N LYS A 483 -16.20 -35.40 -6.19
CA LYS A 483 -16.49 -35.51 -7.65
C LYS A 483 -16.38 -36.93 -8.19
N ALA A 484 -15.59 -37.76 -7.52
CA ALA A 484 -15.46 -39.20 -7.85
C ALA A 484 -16.51 -40.07 -7.12
N GLY A 485 -17.43 -39.50 -6.35
CA GLY A 485 -18.42 -40.23 -5.56
C GLY A 485 -17.83 -41.06 -4.40
N GLN A 486 -16.62 -40.75 -3.98
CA GLN A 486 -15.92 -41.43 -2.88
C GLN A 486 -16.15 -40.78 -1.52
N GLN A 487 -16.69 -39.58 -1.50
CA GLN A 487 -16.96 -38.80 -0.32
C GLN A 487 -18.19 -37.91 -0.56
N ASP A 488 -19.03 -37.71 0.47
CA ASP A 488 -20.25 -36.92 0.35
C ASP A 488 -20.11 -35.47 0.81
N THR A 489 -19.02 -35.11 1.47
CA THR A 489 -18.87 -33.79 2.08
C THR A 489 -17.47 -33.21 1.86
N VAL A 490 -17.39 -31.88 1.75
CA VAL A 490 -16.12 -31.16 1.76
C VAL A 490 -16.01 -30.34 3.01
N THR A 491 -14.92 -30.52 3.77
CA THR A 491 -14.62 -29.70 4.95
C THR A 491 -13.53 -28.71 4.61
N ILE A 492 -13.88 -27.43 4.65
CA ILE A 492 -12.95 -26.33 4.42
C ILE A 492 -12.51 -25.82 5.79
N PRO A 493 -11.24 -25.98 6.13
CA PRO A 493 -10.73 -25.35 7.33
C PRO A 493 -10.75 -23.84 7.14
N ILE A 494 -11.47 -23.12 7.98
CA ILE A 494 -11.13 -21.71 8.23
C ILE A 494 -9.88 -21.78 9.06
N THR A 495 -8.86 -22.15 8.45
CA THR A 495 -7.66 -22.16 9.19
C THR A 495 -6.78 -21.26 8.61
N LEU A 496 -6.22 -20.62 9.43
CA LEU A 496 -4.78 -20.76 9.36
C LEU A 496 -4.34 -20.10 10.60
N PRO A 497 -3.20 -20.44 11.15
CA PRO A 497 -2.80 -19.73 12.33
C PRO A 497 -3.03 -18.27 12.02
N CYS A 498 -3.78 -17.57 12.84
CA CYS A 498 -3.93 -16.14 12.76
C CYS A 498 -2.53 -15.58 12.70
N SER A 499 -2.11 -15.27 11.51
CA SER A 499 -0.90 -14.51 11.33
C SER A 499 -1.35 -13.11 11.02
N ASP A 500 -0.66 -12.15 11.60
CA ASP A 500 -0.86 -10.74 11.28
C ASP A 500 -0.69 -10.45 9.78
N VAL A 501 -0.21 -11.41 9.01
CA VAL A 501 0.09 -11.28 7.57
C VAL A 501 -1.00 -11.86 6.69
N MET A 502 -1.82 -12.77 7.22
CA MET A 502 -2.84 -13.47 6.42
C MET A 502 -4.20 -13.13 6.95
N TRP A 503 -4.95 -12.41 6.14
CA TRP A 503 -6.26 -11.92 6.55
C TRP A 503 -7.31 -13.00 6.57
N TYR A 504 -8.06 -12.98 7.65
CA TYR A 504 -9.07 -13.94 7.92
C TYR A 504 -10.38 -13.58 7.38
N PHE A 505 -10.95 -14.60 7.03
CA PHE A 505 -12.36 -14.79 6.88
C PHE A 505 -13.12 -14.26 8.07
N ASN A 506 -13.91 -13.23 7.84
CA ASN A 506 -14.90 -12.83 8.81
C ASN A 506 -15.93 -13.96 8.92
N GLY A 507 -15.89 -14.73 10.00
CA GLY A 507 -16.75 -15.89 10.26
C GLY A 507 -18.23 -15.56 10.41
N SER A 508 -18.63 -14.30 10.21
CA SER A 508 -20.02 -13.85 10.39
C SER A 508 -21.01 -14.43 9.38
N ASN A 509 -20.52 -15.08 8.30
CA ASN A 509 -21.42 -15.71 7.31
C ASN A 509 -20.83 -17.00 6.72
N LEU A 510 -20.83 -18.05 7.54
CA LEU A 510 -20.31 -19.38 7.16
C LEU A 510 -21.10 -19.99 6.00
N GLU A 511 -22.41 -19.78 5.94
CA GLU A 511 -23.25 -20.28 4.86
C GLU A 511 -22.91 -19.65 3.51
N ARG A 512 -22.76 -18.32 3.49
CA ARG A 512 -22.33 -17.61 2.29
C ARG A 512 -20.97 -18.10 1.80
N THR A 513 -20.09 -18.41 2.72
CA THR A 513 -18.77 -18.95 2.41
C THR A 513 -18.83 -20.34 1.84
N ALA A 514 -19.58 -21.22 2.49
CA ALA A 514 -19.80 -22.56 1.99
C ALA A 514 -20.42 -22.51 0.58
N HIS A 515 -21.40 -21.63 0.38
CA HIS A 515 -22.01 -21.40 -0.94
C HIS A 515 -20.98 -20.94 -1.99
N GLN A 516 -20.14 -19.94 -1.66
CA GLN A 516 -19.08 -19.47 -2.57
C GLN A 516 -18.08 -20.56 -2.93
N TRP A 517 -17.68 -21.39 -1.98
CA TRP A 517 -16.77 -22.51 -2.25
C TRP A 517 -17.42 -23.60 -3.10
N ARG A 518 -18.71 -23.87 -2.89
CA ARG A 518 -19.46 -24.80 -3.73
C ARG A 518 -19.44 -24.35 -5.19
N ILE A 519 -19.75 -23.09 -5.47
CA ILE A 519 -19.70 -22.49 -6.81
C ILE A 519 -18.27 -22.58 -7.35
N TYR A 520 -17.27 -22.14 -6.58
CA TYR A 520 -15.88 -22.12 -7.03
C TYR A 520 -15.37 -23.46 -7.53
N TYR A 521 -15.74 -24.54 -6.84
CA TYR A 521 -15.35 -25.88 -7.23
C TYR A 521 -16.30 -26.56 -8.20
N GLY A 522 -17.41 -25.93 -8.56
CA GLY A 522 -18.46 -26.53 -9.40
C GLY A 522 -19.00 -27.81 -8.76
N LEU A 523 -19.33 -27.75 -7.48
CA LEU A 523 -19.99 -28.83 -6.75
C LEU A 523 -21.50 -28.67 -6.86
N ASP A 524 -22.23 -29.79 -6.89
CA ASP A 524 -23.67 -29.81 -6.90
C ASP A 524 -24.26 -29.13 -5.65
N ARG A 525 -25.49 -28.59 -5.78
CA ARG A 525 -26.13 -27.84 -4.68
C ARG A 525 -26.32 -28.68 -3.43
N ASP A 526 -26.47 -29.98 -3.60
CA ASP A 526 -26.74 -30.93 -2.52
C ASP A 526 -25.47 -31.39 -1.79
N VAL A 527 -24.28 -31.08 -2.31
CA VAL A 527 -23.02 -31.40 -1.65
C VAL A 527 -22.82 -30.51 -0.43
N PRO A 528 -22.77 -31.06 0.79
CA PRO A 528 -22.54 -30.27 1.99
C PRO A 528 -21.09 -29.77 2.03
N VAL A 529 -20.93 -28.45 2.01
CA VAL A 529 -19.64 -27.81 2.26
C VAL A 529 -19.66 -27.30 3.70
N ARG A 530 -18.85 -27.89 4.55
CA ARG A 530 -18.72 -27.51 5.95
C ARG A 530 -17.51 -26.62 6.14
N VAL A 531 -17.70 -25.49 6.77
CA VAL A 531 -16.62 -24.59 7.14
C VAL A 531 -16.27 -24.82 8.60
N ARG A 532 -15.09 -25.38 8.86
CA ARG A 532 -14.65 -25.71 10.22
C ARG A 532 -13.85 -24.55 10.81
N VAL A 533 -14.38 -23.94 11.84
CA VAL A 533 -13.67 -22.93 12.66
C VAL A 533 -12.85 -23.72 13.69
N PRO A 534 -11.53 -23.55 13.79
CA PRO A 534 -10.73 -24.15 14.83
C PRO A 534 -11.17 -23.62 16.22
N GLU A 535 -11.21 -24.49 17.21
CA GLU A 535 -11.55 -24.12 18.60
C GLU A 535 -10.57 -23.08 19.18
N THR A 536 -9.37 -22.98 18.64
CA THR A 536 -8.32 -22.05 19.06
C THR A 536 -8.43 -20.63 18.46
N VAL A 537 -9.43 -20.36 17.62
CA VAL A 537 -9.61 -19.02 16.99
C VAL A 537 -10.03 -17.93 18.00
N HIS A 538 -10.34 -18.29 19.26
CA HIS A 538 -10.59 -17.30 20.31
C HIS A 538 -9.42 -16.37 20.63
N SER A 539 -8.22 -16.65 20.12
CA SER A 539 -7.03 -15.79 20.29
C SER A 539 -6.73 -14.87 19.10
N CYS A 540 -7.45 -15.02 17.98
CA CYS A 540 -7.38 -14.01 16.96
C CYS A 540 -8.22 -12.83 17.40
N PRO A 541 -7.68 -11.64 17.57
CA PRO A 541 -8.50 -10.46 17.73
C PRO A 541 -9.30 -10.32 16.43
N ILE A 542 -10.55 -10.77 16.46
CA ILE A 542 -11.55 -10.36 15.48
C ILE A 542 -11.70 -8.86 15.70
N GLN A 543 -11.04 -8.11 14.88
CA GLN A 543 -11.07 -6.66 14.92
C GLN A 543 -11.83 -6.16 13.74
#